data_8e67eb1db309e97df2755d8a154e7067
#
_entry.id   8e67eb1db309e97df2755d8a154e7067
#
_cell.length_a   1.000
_cell.length_b   1.000
_cell.length_c   1.000
_cell.angle_alpha   90.00
_cell.angle_beta   90.00
_cell.angle_gamma   90.00
#
_symmetry.space_group_name_H-M   'P 1'
#
loop_
_entity.id
_entity.type
_entity.pdbx_description
1 polymer ?
#
loop_
_entity_poly.entity_id
_entity_poly.type
_entity_poly.pdbx_seq_one_letter_code
_entity_poly.pdbx_strand_id
1 'polypeptide(L)'
;MSRTKRLLAVLLALCGALLCGCGQRETETEELPVLVIGSDDYEPYFYLDENGAYAGIDVEIATAACERLGWTASFQKINWQEKDALLERGDVDCLWGSFSMNGREDRYRWAGPYMYSRQVVIVQASSDIYGLGDLNGKRIAVQTSSKPEELFLKHQVPGVEQVDSVYCFADTVDVFAALDKSYVDACA
;
A
#
# COMPACT_ATOMS: atom_id res chain seq x y z
N MET A 1 46.45 45.22 -48.60
CA MET A 1 45.11 44.95 -48.06
C MET A 1 44.81 46.03 -47.06
N SER A 2 43.83 46.89 -47.33
CA SER A 2 43.53 48.12 -46.59
C SER A 2 43.08 47.76 -45.14
N ARG A 3 43.46 48.64 -44.17
CA ARG A 3 43.07 48.50 -42.76
C ARG A 3 41.56 48.27 -42.56
N THR A 4 40.74 48.85 -43.41
CA THR A 4 39.27 48.67 -43.43
C THR A 4 38.81 47.25 -43.76
N LYS A 5 39.51 46.57 -44.69
CA LYS A 5 39.16 45.13 -44.99
C LYS A 5 39.51 44.19 -43.87
N ARG A 6 40.54 44.50 -43.08
CA ARG A 6 40.89 43.70 -41.89
C ARG A 6 39.91 43.93 -40.75
N LEU A 7 39.43 45.14 -40.52
CA LEU A 7 38.39 45.44 -39.52
C LEU A 7 37.04 44.79 -39.87
N LEU A 8 36.66 44.83 -41.17
CA LEU A 8 35.41 44.17 -41.59
C LEU A 8 35.46 42.66 -41.45
N ALA A 9 36.60 42.01 -41.68
CA ALA A 9 36.77 40.58 -41.50
C ALA A 9 36.74 40.17 -40.02
N VAL A 10 37.29 40.97 -39.12
CA VAL A 10 37.24 40.72 -37.67
C VAL A 10 35.81 40.94 -37.12
N LEU A 11 35.07 41.95 -37.62
CA LEU A 11 33.66 42.14 -37.19
C LEU A 11 32.76 40.99 -37.68
N LEU A 12 32.95 40.48 -38.90
CA LEU A 12 32.19 39.32 -39.42
C LEU A 12 32.52 38.04 -38.65
N ALA A 13 33.77 37.82 -38.23
CA ALA A 13 34.16 36.68 -37.41
C ALA A 13 33.58 36.76 -35.98
N LEU A 14 33.49 37.95 -35.38
CA LEU A 14 32.84 38.16 -34.08
C LEU A 14 31.33 37.94 -34.14
N CYS A 15 30.64 38.38 -35.20
CA CYS A 15 29.21 38.13 -35.40
C CYS A 15 28.90 36.64 -35.64
N GLY A 16 29.78 35.90 -36.32
CA GLY A 16 29.64 34.45 -36.53
C GLY A 16 29.77 33.64 -35.22
N ALA A 17 30.62 34.09 -34.27
CA ALA A 17 30.80 33.44 -32.99
C ALA A 17 29.60 33.64 -32.04
N LEU A 18 28.81 34.70 -32.23
CA LEU A 18 27.61 34.96 -31.41
C LEU A 18 26.37 34.18 -31.87
N LEU A 19 26.37 33.60 -33.06
CA LEU A 19 25.24 32.81 -33.58
C LEU A 19 25.33 31.30 -33.32
N CYS A 20 26.45 30.77 -32.82
CA CYS A 20 26.61 29.38 -32.45
C CYS A 20 26.24 29.06 -30.99
N GLY A 21 25.63 29.99 -30.28
CA GLY A 21 25.07 29.78 -28.94
C GLY A 21 23.64 29.24 -28.98
N CYS A 22 23.32 28.29 -29.86
CA CYS A 22 22.16 27.42 -29.66
C CYS A 22 22.51 26.48 -28.49
N GLY A 23 22.33 26.98 -27.28
CA GLY A 23 22.25 26.10 -26.10
C GLY A 23 21.19 25.06 -26.39
N GLN A 24 21.58 23.80 -26.50
CA GLN A 24 20.69 22.71 -26.27
C GLN A 24 20.12 22.97 -24.86
N ARG A 25 18.89 23.44 -24.80
CA ARG A 25 18.09 23.25 -23.61
C ARG A 25 17.98 21.73 -23.46
N GLU A 26 18.84 21.15 -22.64
CA GLU A 26 18.52 19.89 -22.03
C GLU A 26 17.15 20.12 -21.41
N THR A 27 16.12 19.51 -21.97
CA THR A 27 14.86 19.33 -21.29
C THR A 27 15.24 18.47 -20.09
N GLU A 28 15.49 19.09 -18.93
CA GLU A 28 15.39 18.40 -17.66
C GLU A 28 14.02 17.75 -17.69
N THR A 29 13.99 16.45 -17.88
CA THR A 29 12.79 15.66 -17.66
C THR A 29 12.56 15.81 -16.18
N GLU A 30 11.63 16.68 -15.80
CA GLU A 30 11.24 16.88 -14.40
C GLU A 30 10.77 15.51 -13.91
N GLU A 31 11.59 14.84 -13.10
CA GLU A 31 11.22 13.56 -12.53
C GLU A 31 9.98 13.79 -11.67
N LEU A 32 8.91 13.07 -11.99
CA LEU A 32 7.68 13.17 -11.23
C LEU A 32 7.92 12.74 -9.79
N PRO A 33 7.32 13.43 -8.81
CA PRO A 33 7.38 12.98 -7.42
C PRO A 33 6.90 11.53 -7.29
N VAL A 34 7.57 10.75 -6.46
CA VAL A 34 7.24 9.35 -6.20
C VAL A 34 6.52 9.24 -4.87
N LEU A 35 5.41 8.51 -4.85
CA LEU A 35 4.71 8.12 -3.61
C LEU A 35 5.02 6.65 -3.34
N VAL A 36 5.73 6.37 -2.23
CA VAL A 36 6.04 5.02 -1.78
C VAL A 36 4.89 4.49 -0.93
N ILE A 37 4.22 3.45 -1.42
CA ILE A 37 3.00 2.89 -0.85
C ILE A 37 3.31 1.52 -0.24
N GLY A 38 3.13 1.39 1.07
CA GLY A 38 3.30 0.14 1.79
C GLY A 38 1.99 -0.62 1.98
N SER A 39 1.98 -1.91 1.64
CA SER A 39 0.89 -2.84 1.93
C SER A 39 1.43 -4.24 2.21
N ASP A 40 0.63 -5.08 2.84
CA ASP A 40 0.88 -6.52 2.92
C ASP A 40 0.21 -7.26 1.76
N ASP A 41 0.46 -8.55 1.66
CA ASP A 41 -0.11 -9.41 0.62
C ASP A 41 -1.57 -9.73 0.97
N TYR A 42 -2.51 -9.14 0.25
CA TYR A 42 -3.93 -9.27 0.50
C TYR A 42 -4.74 -9.26 -0.81
N GLU A 43 -4.81 -10.41 -1.48
CA GLU A 43 -5.63 -10.57 -2.69
C GLU A 43 -7.13 -10.43 -2.35
N PRO A 44 -7.93 -9.75 -3.17
CA PRO A 44 -7.65 -9.14 -4.48
C PRO A 44 -7.20 -7.65 -4.43
N TYR A 45 -6.82 -7.13 -3.29
CA TYR A 45 -6.52 -5.70 -3.10
C TYR A 45 -5.08 -5.35 -3.47
N PHE A 46 -4.11 -6.09 -2.95
CA PHE A 46 -2.69 -5.87 -3.17
C PHE A 46 -1.95 -7.21 -3.18
N TYR A 47 -1.34 -7.58 -4.28
CA TYR A 47 -0.61 -8.85 -4.44
C TYR A 47 0.37 -8.76 -5.60
N LEU A 48 1.24 -9.76 -5.75
CA LEU A 48 2.09 -9.92 -6.93
C LEU A 48 1.40 -10.87 -7.91
N ASP A 49 1.27 -10.45 -9.17
CA ASP A 49 0.74 -11.28 -10.24
C ASP A 49 1.74 -12.39 -10.67
N GLU A 50 1.36 -13.21 -11.64
CA GLU A 50 2.19 -14.29 -12.15
C GLU A 50 3.52 -13.83 -12.77
N ASN A 51 3.63 -12.55 -13.13
CA ASN A 51 4.83 -11.93 -13.69
C ASN A 51 5.69 -11.25 -12.62
N GLY A 52 5.25 -11.25 -11.37
CA GLY A 52 5.90 -10.56 -10.26
C GLY A 52 5.66 -9.06 -10.23
N ALA A 53 4.64 -8.55 -10.93
CA ALA A 53 4.21 -7.16 -10.85
C ALA A 53 3.13 -6.98 -9.77
N TYR A 54 3.15 -5.82 -9.10
CA TYR A 54 2.08 -5.49 -8.17
C TYR A 54 0.75 -5.29 -8.91
N ALA A 55 -0.29 -5.91 -8.40
CA ALA A 55 -1.64 -5.92 -8.97
C ALA A 55 -2.69 -5.85 -7.86
N GLY A 56 -3.92 -5.56 -8.23
CA GLY A 56 -5.08 -5.54 -7.36
C GLY A 56 -5.80 -4.21 -7.32
N ILE A 57 -6.94 -4.20 -6.64
CA ILE A 57 -7.85 -3.04 -6.59
C ILE A 57 -7.13 -1.81 -6.05
N ASP A 58 -6.36 -1.95 -4.97
CA ASP A 58 -5.66 -0.85 -4.33
C ASP A 58 -4.49 -0.34 -5.19
N VAL A 59 -3.82 -1.22 -5.92
CA VAL A 59 -2.75 -0.84 -6.87
C VAL A 59 -3.33 0.00 -8.01
N GLU A 60 -4.45 -0.39 -8.58
CA GLU A 60 -5.11 0.34 -9.68
C GLU A 60 -5.60 1.72 -9.20
N ILE A 61 -6.26 1.78 -8.05
CA ILE A 61 -6.77 3.05 -7.49
C ILE A 61 -5.62 3.99 -7.15
N ALA A 62 -4.57 3.50 -6.50
CA ALA A 62 -3.41 4.30 -6.11
C ALA A 62 -2.65 4.82 -7.35
N THR A 63 -2.45 3.97 -8.36
CA THR A 63 -1.85 4.37 -9.63
C THR A 63 -2.65 5.48 -10.30
N ALA A 64 -3.97 5.30 -10.44
CA ALA A 64 -4.82 6.31 -11.04
C ALA A 64 -4.87 7.63 -10.25
N ALA A 65 -4.77 7.56 -8.92
CA ALA A 65 -4.70 8.75 -8.07
C ALA A 65 -3.36 9.49 -8.27
N CYS A 66 -2.24 8.78 -8.28
CA CYS A 66 -0.92 9.37 -8.52
C CYS A 66 -0.83 10.00 -9.90
N GLU A 67 -1.30 9.33 -10.94
CA GLU A 67 -1.33 9.88 -12.31
C GLU A 67 -2.08 11.21 -12.39
N ARG A 68 -3.24 11.32 -11.73
CA ARG A 68 -4.02 12.57 -11.69
C ARG A 68 -3.33 13.70 -10.94
N LEU A 69 -2.45 13.37 -10.02
CA LEU A 69 -1.64 14.33 -9.27
C LEU A 69 -0.31 14.68 -9.97
N GLY A 70 0.02 14.02 -11.09
CA GLY A 70 1.32 14.13 -11.74
C GLY A 70 2.43 13.48 -10.91
N TRP A 71 2.12 12.39 -10.21
CA TRP A 71 3.03 11.62 -9.38
C TRP A 71 3.22 10.21 -9.94
N THR A 72 4.26 9.52 -9.47
CA THR A 72 4.48 8.09 -9.76
C THR A 72 4.19 7.29 -8.50
N ALA A 73 3.35 6.25 -8.61
CA ALA A 73 3.14 5.28 -7.54
C ALA A 73 4.30 4.27 -7.51
N SER A 74 4.86 4.02 -6.32
CA SER A 74 5.85 2.97 -6.08
C SER A 74 5.32 2.07 -4.98
N PHE A 75 5.18 0.78 -5.25
CA PHE A 75 4.58 -0.17 -4.32
C PHE A 75 5.65 -0.98 -3.61
N GLN A 76 5.42 -1.24 -2.32
CA GLN A 76 6.31 -2.04 -1.48
C GLN A 76 5.49 -2.99 -0.61
N LYS A 77 5.75 -4.31 -0.76
CA LYS A 77 5.25 -5.29 0.21
C LYS A 77 5.99 -5.12 1.53
N ILE A 78 5.25 -4.96 2.62
CA ILE A 78 5.79 -4.76 3.96
C ILE A 78 5.34 -5.87 4.90
N ASN A 79 6.06 -6.05 5.99
CA ASN A 79 5.55 -6.78 7.15
C ASN A 79 4.52 -5.88 7.85
N TRP A 80 3.24 -6.32 7.88
CA TRP A 80 2.15 -5.53 8.44
C TRP A 80 2.34 -5.17 9.91
N GLN A 81 3.06 -5.98 10.67
CA GLN A 81 3.37 -5.69 12.08
C GLN A 81 4.29 -4.47 12.21
N GLU A 82 5.11 -4.17 11.21
CA GLU A 82 6.08 -3.08 11.22
C GLU A 82 5.55 -1.79 10.58
N LYS A 83 4.29 -1.78 10.10
CA LYS A 83 3.71 -0.68 9.33
C LYS A 83 3.88 0.70 9.97
N ASP A 84 3.67 0.78 11.30
CA ASP A 84 3.77 2.05 12.03
C ASP A 84 5.22 2.56 12.05
N ALA A 85 6.17 1.66 12.33
CA ALA A 85 7.58 1.99 12.35
C ALA A 85 8.13 2.36 10.96
N LEU A 86 7.66 1.70 9.90
CA LEU A 86 8.02 2.01 8.51
C LEU A 86 7.51 3.39 8.11
N LEU A 87 6.27 3.72 8.48
CA LEU A 87 5.66 5.02 8.22
C LEU A 87 6.37 6.14 9.02
N GLU A 88 6.66 5.92 10.31
CA GLU A 88 7.36 6.89 11.16
C GLU A 88 8.78 7.19 10.68
N ARG A 89 9.49 6.19 10.14
CA ARG A 89 10.85 6.37 9.59
C ARG A 89 10.85 6.97 8.18
N GLY A 90 9.70 7.02 7.51
CA GLY A 90 9.60 7.45 6.13
C GLY A 90 10.12 6.41 5.11
N ASP A 91 10.17 5.13 5.50
CA ASP A 91 10.49 4.04 4.57
C ASP A 91 9.35 3.83 3.57
N VAL A 92 8.14 4.17 3.97
CA VAL A 92 6.95 4.33 3.12
C VAL A 92 6.28 5.67 3.42
N ASP A 93 5.70 6.30 2.39
CA ASP A 93 5.01 7.59 2.53
C ASP A 93 3.58 7.41 3.04
N CYS A 94 2.95 6.29 2.69
CA CYS A 94 1.61 5.96 3.16
C CYS A 94 1.38 4.44 3.21
N LEU A 95 0.35 4.05 3.96
CA LEU A 95 -0.20 2.70 4.01
C LEU A 95 -1.49 2.67 3.18
N TRP A 96 -1.55 1.75 2.21
CA TRP A 96 -2.73 1.62 1.34
C TRP A 96 -2.99 0.14 1.04
N GLY A 97 -3.85 -0.48 1.79
CA GLY A 97 -4.09 -1.91 1.71
C GLY A 97 -5.37 -2.29 2.45
N SER A 98 -6.54 -1.78 2.02
CA SER A 98 -7.82 -2.07 2.68
C SER A 98 -7.82 -1.80 4.19
N PHE A 99 -7.00 -0.84 4.64
CA PHE A 99 -6.74 -0.54 6.05
C PHE A 99 -7.92 0.18 6.70
N SER A 100 -8.54 -0.45 7.70
CA SER A 100 -9.68 0.11 8.40
C SER A 100 -9.31 1.29 9.29
N MET A 101 -10.01 2.43 9.11
CA MET A 101 -9.85 3.60 9.99
C MET A 101 -10.63 3.46 11.30
N ASN A 102 -11.63 2.58 11.39
CA ASN A 102 -12.51 2.47 12.55
C ASN A 102 -11.74 2.19 13.84
N GLY A 103 -11.88 3.11 14.82
CA GLY A 103 -11.17 3.08 16.10
C GLY A 103 -9.67 3.41 16.00
N ARG A 104 -9.25 4.03 14.89
CA ARG A 104 -7.89 4.48 14.64
C ARG A 104 -7.87 5.90 14.06
N GLU A 105 -8.98 6.62 14.17
CA GLU A 105 -9.20 7.94 13.57
C GLU A 105 -8.11 8.93 13.99
N ASP A 106 -7.70 8.88 15.24
CA ASP A 106 -6.70 9.78 15.83
C ASP A 106 -5.25 9.29 15.69
N ARG A 107 -5.04 8.06 15.18
CA ARG A 107 -3.69 7.47 15.07
C ARG A 107 -2.96 7.82 13.79
N TYR A 108 -3.70 8.11 12.73
CA TYR A 108 -3.14 8.40 11.41
C TYR A 108 -3.79 9.63 10.80
N ARG A 109 -3.11 10.22 9.84
CA ARG A 109 -3.75 11.18 8.94
C ARG A 109 -4.40 10.39 7.79
N TRP A 110 -5.72 10.40 7.73
CA TRP A 110 -6.49 9.65 6.76
C TRP A 110 -6.81 10.44 5.50
N ALA A 111 -6.75 9.79 4.34
CA ALA A 111 -7.31 10.24 3.08
C ALA A 111 -8.38 9.24 2.63
N GLY A 112 -9.60 9.69 2.41
CA GLY A 112 -10.72 8.83 2.09
C GLY A 112 -11.84 8.90 3.13
N PRO A 113 -12.70 7.88 3.28
CA PRO A 113 -12.57 6.50 2.78
C PRO A 113 -12.80 6.37 1.27
N TYR A 114 -12.08 5.47 0.61
CA TYR A 114 -12.26 5.16 -0.81
C TYR A 114 -13.13 3.90 -1.02
N MET A 115 -13.32 3.10 0.03
CA MET A 115 -14.11 1.88 0.01
C MET A 115 -14.72 1.61 1.40
N TYR A 116 -15.78 0.83 1.43
CA TYR A 116 -16.39 0.32 2.66
C TYR A 116 -16.34 -1.20 2.64
N SER A 117 -15.95 -1.80 3.76
CA SER A 117 -15.93 -3.24 3.96
C SER A 117 -16.59 -3.61 5.30
N ARG A 118 -16.76 -4.91 5.52
CA ARG A 118 -17.25 -5.44 6.79
C ARG A 118 -16.26 -6.48 7.30
N GLN A 119 -16.02 -6.47 8.61
CA GLN A 119 -15.38 -7.61 9.25
C GLN A 119 -16.35 -8.78 9.24
N VAL A 120 -15.87 -9.92 8.81
CA VAL A 120 -16.64 -11.18 8.76
C VAL A 120 -15.84 -12.29 9.42
N VAL A 121 -16.54 -13.31 9.88
CA VAL A 121 -15.93 -14.55 10.32
C VAL A 121 -16.16 -15.60 9.23
N ILE A 122 -15.11 -16.27 8.84
CA ILE A 122 -15.12 -17.34 7.85
C ILE A 122 -14.96 -18.67 8.56
N VAL A 123 -15.78 -19.62 8.17
CA VAL A 123 -15.78 -21.00 8.69
C VAL A 123 -15.84 -21.98 7.53
N GLN A 124 -15.48 -23.24 7.77
CA GLN A 124 -15.69 -24.27 6.79
C GLN A 124 -17.19 -24.49 6.55
N ALA A 125 -17.59 -24.81 5.32
CA ALA A 125 -18.98 -25.03 4.96
C ALA A 125 -19.65 -26.20 5.75
N SER A 126 -18.84 -27.13 6.26
CA SER A 126 -19.29 -28.26 7.10
C SER A 126 -19.35 -27.94 8.58
N SER A 127 -19.04 -26.70 8.98
CA SER A 127 -19.00 -26.27 10.38
C SER A 127 -20.40 -26.18 10.98
N ASP A 128 -20.47 -26.27 12.30
CA ASP A 128 -21.66 -26.05 13.13
C ASP A 128 -21.78 -24.60 13.62
N ILE A 129 -20.99 -23.67 13.09
CA ILE A 129 -20.97 -22.25 13.45
C ILE A 129 -21.87 -21.49 12.48
N TYR A 130 -22.97 -20.95 12.96
CA TYR A 130 -23.96 -20.18 12.16
C TYR A 130 -24.08 -18.73 12.61
N GLY A 131 -23.53 -18.39 13.77
CA GLY A 131 -23.56 -17.02 14.31
C GLY A 131 -22.38 -16.76 15.25
N LEU A 132 -22.21 -15.48 15.61
CA LEU A 132 -21.08 -15.09 16.47
C LEU A 132 -21.09 -15.81 17.82
N GLY A 133 -22.28 -16.07 18.40
CA GLY A 133 -22.38 -16.79 19.67
C GLY A 133 -21.81 -18.21 19.65
N ASP A 134 -21.78 -18.86 18.48
CA ASP A 134 -21.24 -20.20 18.29
C ASP A 134 -19.70 -20.25 18.33
N LEU A 135 -19.07 -19.08 18.34
CA LEU A 135 -17.60 -18.94 18.47
C LEU A 135 -17.12 -19.17 19.90
N ASN A 136 -18.02 -19.19 20.89
CA ASN A 136 -17.65 -19.54 22.27
C ASN A 136 -17.00 -20.92 22.35
N GLY A 137 -15.82 -20.99 22.97
CA GLY A 137 -15.02 -22.21 23.06
C GLY A 137 -14.37 -22.67 21.75
N LYS A 138 -14.41 -21.92 20.69
CA LYS A 138 -13.78 -22.24 19.40
C LYS A 138 -12.38 -21.64 19.29
N ARG A 139 -11.55 -22.22 18.42
CA ARG A 139 -10.20 -21.75 18.06
C ARG A 139 -10.31 -20.79 16.89
N ILE A 140 -9.76 -19.59 17.02
CA ILE A 140 -9.89 -18.53 16.02
C ILE A 140 -8.51 -18.17 15.47
N ALA A 141 -8.39 -18.04 14.15
CA ALA A 141 -7.21 -17.48 13.50
C ALA A 141 -7.45 -16.03 13.06
N VAL A 142 -6.47 -15.19 13.29
CA VAL A 142 -6.49 -13.77 12.89
C VAL A 142 -5.12 -13.33 12.39
N GLN A 143 -5.07 -12.27 11.58
CA GLN A 143 -3.78 -11.65 11.26
C GLN A 143 -3.33 -10.76 12.42
N THR A 144 -2.04 -10.78 12.73
CA THR A 144 -1.43 -9.93 13.75
C THR A 144 -1.55 -8.44 13.37
N SER A 145 -1.78 -7.59 14.37
CA SER A 145 -1.97 -6.12 14.20
C SER A 145 -3.20 -5.74 13.34
N SER A 146 -4.12 -6.69 13.15
CA SER A 146 -5.39 -6.46 12.45
C SER A 146 -6.50 -6.00 13.41
N LYS A 147 -7.63 -5.59 12.84
CA LYS A 147 -8.82 -5.25 13.65
C LYS A 147 -9.47 -6.49 14.30
N PRO A 148 -9.60 -7.64 13.62
CA PRO A 148 -10.06 -8.87 14.26
C PRO A 148 -9.21 -9.28 15.47
N GLU A 149 -7.88 -9.25 15.37
CA GLU A 149 -7.02 -9.54 16.54
C GLU A 149 -7.40 -8.68 17.75
N GLU A 150 -7.50 -7.36 17.53
CA GLU A 150 -7.89 -6.43 18.59
C GLU A 150 -9.23 -6.81 19.23
N LEU A 151 -10.24 -7.10 18.40
CA LEU A 151 -11.59 -7.43 18.85
C LEU A 151 -11.65 -8.71 19.68
N PHE A 152 -10.96 -9.77 19.23
CA PHE A 152 -10.94 -11.04 19.94
C PHE A 152 -10.10 -10.98 21.23
N LEU A 153 -8.91 -10.39 21.19
CA LEU A 153 -8.04 -10.28 22.37
C LEU A 153 -8.61 -9.36 23.45
N LYS A 154 -9.40 -8.35 23.07
CA LYS A 154 -10.07 -7.45 24.02
C LYS A 154 -11.49 -7.90 24.42
N HIS A 155 -11.94 -9.08 23.97
CA HIS A 155 -13.31 -9.57 24.22
C HIS A 155 -14.39 -8.58 23.78
N GLN A 156 -14.22 -7.97 22.61
CA GLN A 156 -15.12 -6.95 22.06
C GLN A 156 -15.99 -7.46 20.90
N VAL A 157 -15.97 -8.76 20.63
CA VAL A 157 -16.85 -9.39 19.62
C VAL A 157 -18.24 -9.58 20.22
N PRO A 158 -19.30 -8.96 19.65
CA PRO A 158 -20.64 -9.06 20.21
C PRO A 158 -21.16 -10.51 20.31
N GLY A 159 -21.63 -10.92 21.49
CA GLY A 159 -22.17 -12.27 21.71
C GLY A 159 -21.12 -13.36 21.90
N VAL A 160 -19.84 -13.01 21.90
CA VAL A 160 -18.74 -13.92 22.20
C VAL A 160 -18.17 -13.58 23.57
N GLU A 161 -18.40 -14.47 24.55
CA GLU A 161 -17.89 -14.26 25.90
C GLU A 161 -16.44 -14.73 26.01
N GLN A 162 -16.15 -15.94 25.49
CA GLN A 162 -14.81 -16.50 25.52
C GLN A 162 -14.62 -17.53 24.40
N VAL A 163 -13.57 -17.30 23.59
CA VAL A 163 -13.05 -18.30 22.66
C VAL A 163 -12.05 -19.22 23.37
N ASP A 164 -11.79 -20.40 22.83
CA ASP A 164 -10.78 -21.32 23.40
C ASP A 164 -9.38 -20.71 23.25
N SER A 165 -9.06 -20.25 22.04
CA SER A 165 -7.77 -19.64 21.73
C SER A 165 -7.83 -18.73 20.50
N VAL A 166 -6.94 -17.74 20.47
CA VAL A 166 -6.71 -16.85 19.32
C VAL A 166 -5.30 -17.09 18.80
N TYR A 167 -5.20 -17.56 17.56
CA TYR A 167 -3.94 -17.77 16.86
C TYR A 167 -3.67 -16.61 15.94
N CYS A 168 -2.56 -15.90 16.17
CA CYS A 168 -2.17 -14.73 15.41
C CYS A 168 -1.08 -15.09 14.41
N PHE A 169 -1.32 -14.83 13.13
CA PHE A 169 -0.39 -15.10 12.04
C PHE A 169 0.13 -13.77 11.44
N ALA A 170 1.33 -13.80 10.92
CA ALA A 170 1.90 -12.62 10.28
C ALA A 170 1.19 -12.30 8.94
N ASP A 171 0.92 -13.34 8.16
CA ASP A 171 0.36 -13.24 6.83
C ASP A 171 -1.08 -13.77 6.77
N THR A 172 -1.94 -13.10 6.00
CA THR A 172 -3.35 -13.49 5.79
C THR A 172 -3.47 -14.88 5.14
N VAL A 173 -2.52 -15.24 4.28
CA VAL A 173 -2.49 -16.58 3.64
C VAL A 173 -2.41 -17.68 4.69
N ASP A 174 -1.62 -17.49 5.75
CA ASP A 174 -1.50 -18.49 6.84
C ASP A 174 -2.77 -18.58 7.68
N VAL A 175 -3.51 -17.47 7.84
CA VAL A 175 -4.83 -17.47 8.52
C VAL A 175 -5.80 -18.38 7.78
N PHE A 176 -5.91 -18.26 6.46
CA PHE A 176 -6.78 -19.12 5.65
C PHE A 176 -6.28 -20.57 5.60
N ALA A 177 -4.97 -20.78 5.50
CA ALA A 177 -4.39 -22.12 5.52
C ALA A 177 -4.65 -22.86 6.83
N ALA A 178 -4.67 -22.15 7.97
CA ALA A 178 -5.00 -22.73 9.28
C ALA A 178 -6.45 -23.21 9.32
N LEU A 179 -7.40 -22.45 8.74
CA LEU A 179 -8.80 -22.86 8.64
C LEU A 179 -8.97 -24.06 7.69
N ASP A 180 -8.36 -24.01 6.51
CA ASP A 180 -8.44 -25.09 5.51
C ASP A 180 -7.94 -26.42 6.07
N LYS A 181 -6.84 -26.40 6.82
CA LYS A 181 -6.26 -27.57 7.48
C LYS A 181 -6.94 -27.96 8.80
N SER A 182 -8.02 -27.29 9.19
CA SER A 182 -8.76 -27.51 10.45
C SER A 182 -7.91 -27.35 11.72
N TYR A 183 -6.85 -26.53 11.66
CA TYR A 183 -6.08 -26.16 12.86
C TYR A 183 -6.87 -25.20 13.74
N VAL A 184 -7.77 -24.45 13.15
CA VAL A 184 -8.73 -23.56 13.81
C VAL A 184 -10.14 -23.86 13.32
N ASP A 185 -11.14 -23.37 14.07
CA ASP A 185 -12.55 -23.60 13.77
C ASP A 185 -13.14 -22.45 12.95
N ALA A 186 -12.54 -21.26 13.06
CA ALA A 186 -12.93 -20.06 12.31
C ALA A 186 -11.73 -19.13 12.10
N CYS A 187 -11.83 -18.22 11.13
CA CYS A 187 -10.89 -17.11 10.96
C CYS A 187 -11.63 -15.79 10.70
N ALA A 188 -10.95 -14.66 10.97
CA ALA A 188 -11.52 -13.32 10.83
C ALA A 188 -10.49 -12.29 10.37
#